data_6ce3fb125d3774bcbbad9a5ea1a9b751
#
_entry.id   6ce3fb125d3774bcbbad9a5ea1a9b751
#
_cell.length_a   1.000
_cell.length_b   1.000
_cell.length_c   1.000
_cell.angle_alpha   90.00
_cell.angle_beta   90.00
_cell.angle_gamma   90.00
#
_symmetry.space_group_name_H-M   'P 1'
#
loop_
_entity.id
_entity.type
_entity.pdbx_description
1 polymer ?
#
loop_
_entity_poly.entity_id
_entity_poly.type
_entity_poly.pdbx_seq_one_letter_code
_entity_poly.pdbx_strand_id
1 'polypeptide(L)'
;MIRCPNCGGIAKEQVELYDVSLRRQNFAHTPIYPTCRSCHAPVQLSHRCDGGEAIVLTGTCGSGKSTVAELLVRQGFWRIDGDCALQAAKHRQSGAKLDYRQITDEIARELDWLSLYTDKFVLAAVIHPEDLLQYKALLQVRHLRYRFYLLRPDYTAALQRCQTRTCHKSVTPEYWIDYFYRLLNYDATVHVVDNTSLTAEETAAYILNSFYDPAWNAG
;
A
#
# COMPACT_ATOMS: atom_id res chain seq x y z
N MET A 1 0.89 -10.80 24.71
CA MET A 1 1.90 -9.95 25.36
C MET A 1 3.20 -10.09 24.58
N ILE A 2 3.74 -8.97 24.13
CA ILE A 2 4.95 -8.88 23.32
C ILE A 2 6.07 -8.39 24.22
N ARG A 3 7.26 -8.95 24.04
CA ARG A 3 8.42 -8.64 24.86
C ARG A 3 9.54 -8.04 24.01
N CYS A 4 10.11 -6.93 24.46
CA CYS A 4 11.30 -6.37 23.82
C CYS A 4 12.49 -7.35 23.95
N PRO A 5 13.15 -7.71 22.84
CA PRO A 5 14.26 -8.66 22.86
C PRO A 5 15.50 -8.09 23.56
N ASN A 6 15.62 -6.76 23.66
CA ASN A 6 16.78 -6.11 24.26
C ASN A 6 16.66 -5.88 25.78
N CYS A 7 15.52 -5.34 26.24
CA CYS A 7 15.34 -5.02 27.66
C CYS A 7 14.33 -5.90 28.40
N GLY A 8 13.64 -6.80 27.69
CA GLY A 8 12.59 -7.65 28.26
C GLY A 8 11.30 -6.92 28.61
N GLY A 9 11.19 -5.61 28.31
CA GLY A 9 9.97 -4.83 28.54
C GLY A 9 8.75 -5.48 27.88
N ILE A 10 7.61 -5.51 28.58
CA ILE A 10 6.40 -6.21 28.15
C ILE A 10 5.31 -5.20 27.83
N ALA A 11 4.64 -5.37 26.68
CA ALA A 11 3.42 -4.65 26.33
C ALA A 11 2.33 -5.60 25.83
N LYS A 12 1.08 -5.18 25.87
CA LYS A 12 -0.03 -5.95 25.32
C LYS A 12 0.05 -6.00 23.80
N GLU A 13 0.35 -4.88 23.19
CA GLU A 13 0.43 -4.66 21.74
C GLU A 13 1.79 -4.10 21.35
N GLN A 14 2.20 -4.37 20.12
CA GLN A 14 3.48 -3.87 19.61
C GLN A 14 3.52 -2.35 19.56
N VAL A 15 2.40 -1.71 19.22
CA VAL A 15 2.27 -0.24 19.18
C VAL A 15 2.54 0.42 20.54
N GLU A 16 2.24 -0.28 21.64
CA GLU A 16 2.56 0.18 22.99
C GLU A 16 4.03 0.04 23.33
N LEU A 17 4.69 -0.98 22.74
CA LEU A 17 6.09 -1.29 23.02
C LEU A 17 7.06 -0.42 22.21
N TYR A 18 6.70 -0.06 20.97
CA TYR A 18 7.59 0.59 20.02
C TYR A 18 7.08 1.98 19.61
N ASP A 19 8.00 2.93 19.51
CA ASP A 19 7.69 4.26 18.99
C ASP A 19 7.74 4.26 17.47
N VAL A 20 6.57 4.50 16.86
CA VAL A 20 6.38 4.60 15.40
C VAL A 20 6.17 6.03 14.92
N SER A 21 6.10 6.99 15.86
CA SER A 21 5.72 8.39 15.56
C SER A 21 6.71 9.10 14.65
N LEU A 22 7.99 8.71 14.71
CA LEU A 22 9.07 9.35 13.96
C LEU A 22 8.96 9.13 12.44
N ARG A 23 8.26 8.08 11.99
CA ARG A 23 8.17 7.78 10.57
C ARG A 23 7.18 8.65 9.81
N ARG A 24 6.12 9.12 10.44
CA ARG A 24 5.15 10.02 9.81
C ARG A 24 5.74 11.36 9.38
N GLN A 25 6.87 11.77 9.95
CA GLN A 25 7.51 13.06 9.69
C GLN A 25 8.70 13.00 8.72
N ASN A 26 9.31 11.83 8.51
CA ASN A 26 10.54 11.68 7.71
C ASN A 26 10.40 10.63 6.61
N PHE A 27 9.58 10.91 5.60
CA PHE A 27 9.39 10.03 4.43
C PHE A 27 10.65 9.84 3.56
N ALA A 28 11.76 10.50 3.87
CA ALA A 28 12.75 10.68 2.84
C ALA A 28 13.96 9.75 2.88
N HIS A 29 14.56 9.34 4.02
CA HIS A 29 15.99 9.05 3.86
C HIS A 29 16.62 7.92 4.66
N THR A 30 15.95 7.32 5.64
CA THR A 30 16.58 6.24 6.41
C THR A 30 15.52 5.23 6.84
N PRO A 31 15.78 3.92 6.75
CA PRO A 31 14.92 2.97 7.43
C PRO A 31 15.03 3.26 8.94
N ILE A 32 14.06 4.01 9.45
CA ILE A 32 13.96 4.23 10.88
C ILE A 32 13.39 2.94 11.45
N TYR A 33 14.24 2.17 12.08
CA TYR A 33 13.80 1.00 12.83
C TYR A 33 12.97 1.49 14.02
N PRO A 34 11.82 0.84 14.29
CA PRO A 34 11.07 1.16 15.49
C PRO A 34 11.99 0.99 16.70
N THR A 35 11.93 1.94 17.61
CA THR A 35 12.70 1.88 18.86
C THR A 35 11.80 1.47 20.00
N CYS A 36 12.32 0.63 20.89
CA CYS A 36 11.62 0.29 22.11
C CYS A 36 11.42 1.55 22.98
N ARG A 37 10.21 1.79 23.44
CA ARG A 37 9.89 2.95 24.30
C ARG A 37 10.63 2.95 25.63
N SER A 38 10.99 1.74 26.13
CA SER A 38 11.65 1.60 27.44
C SER A 38 13.17 1.72 27.36
N CYS A 39 13.82 1.14 26.34
CA CYS A 39 15.27 1.11 26.25
C CYS A 39 15.84 1.82 25.03
N HIS A 40 15.00 2.38 24.18
CA HIS A 40 15.34 3.08 22.94
C HIS A 40 16.21 2.27 21.95
N ALA A 41 16.36 0.97 22.17
CA ALA A 41 17.07 0.11 21.23
C ALA A 41 16.28 -0.06 19.93
N PRO A 42 16.94 -0.02 18.76
CA PRO A 42 16.30 -0.34 17.51
C PRO A 42 15.90 -1.83 17.50
N VAL A 43 14.70 -2.10 16.97
CA VAL A 43 14.20 -3.47 16.85
C VAL A 43 14.80 -4.11 15.61
N GLN A 44 15.58 -5.16 15.79
CA GLN A 44 15.97 -6.00 14.67
C GLN A 44 14.80 -6.88 14.24
N LEU A 45 14.48 -6.81 12.95
CA LEU A 45 13.36 -7.49 12.33
C LEU A 45 13.63 -8.99 12.22
N SER A 46 13.44 -9.75 13.29
CA SER A 46 13.55 -11.21 13.26
C SER A 46 12.20 -11.93 13.12
N HIS A 47 11.09 -11.21 13.20
CA HIS A 47 9.75 -11.79 13.08
C HIS A 47 9.06 -11.25 11.84
N ARG A 48 9.03 -12.04 10.77
CA ARG A 48 8.09 -11.87 9.69
C ARG A 48 6.71 -12.25 10.20
N CYS A 49 5.69 -11.44 9.93
CA CYS A 49 4.32 -11.93 10.03
C CYS A 49 4.14 -13.00 8.97
N ASP A 50 4.12 -14.25 9.38
CA ASP A 50 3.63 -15.34 8.55
C ASP A 50 2.10 -15.27 8.60
N GLY A 51 1.51 -14.80 7.52
CA GLY A 51 0.07 -14.63 7.42
C GLY A 51 -0.36 -13.17 7.55
N GLY A 52 -1.64 -12.93 7.32
CA GLY A 52 -2.25 -11.61 7.31
C GLY A 52 -2.99 -11.32 6.02
N GLU A 53 -3.40 -10.07 5.85
CA GLU A 53 -4.31 -9.64 4.80
C GLU A 53 -3.77 -8.42 4.05
N ALA A 54 -3.87 -8.42 2.72
CA ALA A 54 -3.44 -7.31 1.90
C ALA A 54 -4.49 -6.96 0.83
N ILE A 55 -5.06 -5.78 0.91
CA ILE A 55 -5.87 -5.19 -0.14
C ILE A 55 -4.94 -4.36 -1.03
N VAL A 56 -4.89 -4.68 -2.33
CA VAL A 56 -4.04 -3.96 -3.29
C VAL A 56 -4.92 -3.14 -4.20
N LEU A 57 -4.79 -1.82 -4.15
CA LEU A 57 -5.52 -0.86 -4.97
C LEU A 57 -4.63 -0.34 -6.08
N THR A 58 -5.03 -0.57 -7.33
CA THR A 58 -4.37 0.00 -8.50
C THR A 58 -5.36 0.82 -9.34
N GLY A 59 -4.87 1.57 -10.31
CA GLY A 59 -5.67 2.43 -11.18
C GLY A 59 -4.96 3.72 -11.52
N THR A 60 -5.54 4.49 -12.44
CA THR A 60 -4.99 5.76 -12.93
C THR A 60 -5.03 6.87 -11.86
N CYS A 61 -4.46 8.03 -12.17
CA CYS A 61 -4.74 9.26 -11.41
C CYS A 61 -6.25 9.57 -11.44
N GLY A 62 -6.80 10.08 -10.35
CA GLY A 62 -8.26 10.33 -10.23
C GLY A 62 -9.10 9.09 -9.94
N SER A 63 -8.54 7.87 -9.95
CA SER A 63 -9.33 6.67 -9.67
C SER A 63 -9.79 6.54 -8.20
N GLY A 64 -9.19 7.32 -7.26
CA GLY A 64 -9.60 7.32 -5.85
C GLY A 64 -8.79 6.41 -4.94
N LYS A 65 -7.70 5.75 -5.41
CA LYS A 65 -6.87 4.82 -4.60
C LYS A 65 -6.50 5.35 -3.22
N SER A 66 -5.94 6.56 -3.18
CA SER A 66 -5.46 7.14 -1.92
C SER A 66 -6.59 7.45 -0.94
N THR A 67 -7.73 7.91 -1.46
CA THR A 67 -8.92 8.21 -0.63
C THR A 67 -9.54 6.94 -0.07
N VAL A 68 -9.69 5.92 -0.92
CA VAL A 68 -10.21 4.60 -0.50
C VAL A 68 -9.25 3.93 0.49
N ALA A 69 -7.94 4.01 0.25
CA ALA A 69 -6.93 3.49 1.18
C ALA A 69 -7.03 4.15 2.56
N GLU A 70 -7.26 5.46 2.62
CA GLU A 70 -7.44 6.19 3.89
C GLU A 70 -8.69 5.73 4.65
N LEU A 71 -9.77 5.41 3.94
CA LEU A 71 -10.98 4.85 4.56
C LEU A 71 -10.72 3.42 5.08
N LEU A 72 -9.94 2.61 4.37
CA LEU A 72 -9.55 1.28 4.82
C LEU A 72 -8.62 1.35 6.05
N VAL A 73 -7.79 2.40 6.18
CA VAL A 73 -7.01 2.64 7.41
C VAL A 73 -7.92 2.79 8.62
N ARG A 74 -9.07 3.45 8.48
CA ARG A 74 -10.07 3.58 9.57
C ARG A 74 -10.72 2.23 9.94
N GLN A 75 -10.59 1.22 9.06
CA GLN A 75 -11.04 -0.15 9.29
C GLN A 75 -9.93 -1.08 9.80
N GLY A 76 -8.81 -0.51 10.24
CA GLY A 76 -7.70 -1.23 10.85
C GLY A 76 -6.60 -1.69 9.90
N PHE A 77 -6.65 -1.33 8.61
CA PHE A 77 -5.57 -1.58 7.67
C PHE A 77 -4.45 -0.53 7.81
N TRP A 78 -3.22 -0.93 7.54
CA TRP A 78 -2.09 0.00 7.45
C TRP A 78 -1.76 0.27 5.99
N ARG A 79 -1.65 1.57 5.68
CA ARG A 79 -1.45 2.01 4.31
C ARG A 79 0.03 1.95 3.92
N ILE A 80 0.29 1.36 2.76
CA ILE A 80 1.53 1.45 2.01
C ILE A 80 1.25 2.25 0.74
N ASP A 81 2.04 3.29 0.51
CA ASP A 81 1.84 4.21 -0.61
C ASP A 81 2.91 3.99 -1.68
N GLY A 82 2.46 3.62 -2.90
CA GLY A 82 3.35 3.39 -4.03
C GLY A 82 4.12 4.64 -4.48
N ASP A 83 3.53 5.83 -4.35
CA ASP A 83 4.21 7.09 -4.69
C ASP A 83 5.32 7.39 -3.68
N CYS A 84 5.12 7.07 -2.40
CA CYS A 84 6.16 7.18 -1.37
C CYS A 84 7.29 6.17 -1.63
N ALA A 85 6.96 4.93 -1.98
CA ALA A 85 7.95 3.92 -2.35
C ALA A 85 8.77 4.34 -3.59
N LEU A 86 8.10 4.92 -4.61
CA LEU A 86 8.75 5.48 -5.79
C LEU A 86 9.73 6.60 -5.42
N GLN A 87 9.35 7.52 -4.53
CA GLN A 87 10.24 8.59 -4.07
C GLN A 87 11.43 8.02 -3.29
N ALA A 88 11.20 7.06 -2.39
CA ALA A 88 12.26 6.40 -1.65
C ALA A 88 13.27 5.69 -2.58
N ALA A 89 12.78 4.98 -3.60
CA ALA A 89 13.61 4.34 -4.61
C ALA A 89 14.46 5.35 -5.39
N LYS A 90 13.86 6.48 -5.82
CA LYS A 90 14.57 7.57 -6.50
C LYS A 90 15.69 8.16 -5.65
N HIS A 91 15.45 8.35 -4.35
CA HIS A 91 16.46 8.92 -3.44
C HIS A 91 17.63 7.99 -3.21
N ARG A 92 17.42 6.67 -3.23
CA ARG A 92 18.51 5.70 -3.07
C ARG A 92 19.41 5.59 -4.31
N GLN A 93 18.89 5.98 -5.46
CA GLN A 93 19.61 5.97 -6.73
C GLN A 93 20.02 7.37 -7.14
N SER A 94 21.17 7.83 -6.70
CA SER A 94 21.74 9.10 -7.19
C SER A 94 22.06 8.99 -8.69
N GLY A 95 21.10 9.35 -9.55
CA GLY A 95 21.32 9.62 -10.98
C GLY A 95 21.15 8.46 -11.96
N ALA A 96 20.86 7.23 -11.55
CA ALA A 96 20.61 6.13 -12.46
C ALA A 96 19.11 6.04 -12.87
N LYS A 97 18.83 5.41 -14.01
CA LYS A 97 17.46 5.14 -14.44
C LYS A 97 16.76 4.22 -13.44
N LEU A 98 15.62 4.66 -12.94
CA LEU A 98 14.83 3.89 -11.98
C LEU A 98 14.37 2.56 -12.60
N ASP A 99 14.67 1.45 -11.93
CA ASP A 99 14.07 0.14 -12.21
C ASP A 99 12.83 -0.04 -11.32
N TYR A 100 11.70 -0.46 -11.89
CA TYR A 100 10.48 -0.73 -11.15
C TYR A 100 10.65 -1.78 -10.04
N ARG A 101 11.60 -2.69 -10.18
CA ARG A 101 11.98 -3.64 -9.11
C ARG A 101 12.35 -2.95 -7.82
N GLN A 102 12.93 -1.77 -7.88
CA GLN A 102 13.33 -1.02 -6.70
C GLN A 102 12.13 -0.43 -5.95
N ILE A 103 11.04 -0.15 -6.65
CA ILE A 103 9.78 0.25 -6.02
C ILE A 103 9.21 -0.92 -5.22
N THR A 104 9.21 -2.12 -5.80
CA THR A 104 8.77 -3.34 -5.10
C THR A 104 9.67 -3.68 -3.92
N ASP A 105 10.98 -3.41 -4.00
CA ASP A 105 11.91 -3.57 -2.88
C ASP A 105 11.61 -2.60 -1.73
N GLU A 106 11.26 -1.34 -2.03
CA GLU A 106 10.85 -0.38 -0.99
C GLU A 106 9.52 -0.80 -0.35
N ILE A 107 8.56 -1.26 -1.14
CA ILE A 107 7.29 -1.80 -0.64
C ILE A 107 7.55 -3.04 0.24
N ALA A 108 8.46 -3.91 -0.18
CA ALA A 108 8.87 -5.09 0.60
C ALA A 108 9.41 -4.70 1.98
N ARG A 109 10.33 -3.74 2.03
CA ARG A 109 10.89 -3.23 3.29
C ARG A 109 9.81 -2.61 4.18
N GLU A 110 8.86 -1.90 3.56
CA GLU A 110 7.75 -1.31 4.31
C GLU A 110 6.80 -2.36 4.86
N LEU A 111 6.46 -3.39 4.09
CA LEU A 111 5.68 -4.53 4.55
C LEU A 111 6.38 -5.25 5.71
N ASP A 112 7.68 -5.57 5.54
CA ASP A 112 8.46 -6.25 6.57
C ASP A 112 8.52 -5.43 7.87
N TRP A 113 8.59 -4.12 7.76
CA TRP A 113 8.60 -3.23 8.91
C TRP A 113 7.22 -3.10 9.56
N LEU A 114 6.16 -2.90 8.77
CA LEU A 114 4.80 -2.77 9.27
C LEU A 114 4.26 -4.07 9.85
N SER A 115 4.73 -5.22 9.37
CA SER A 115 4.33 -6.54 9.86
C SER A 115 4.66 -6.77 11.34
N LEU A 116 5.49 -5.92 11.94
CA LEU A 116 5.71 -5.90 13.40
C LEU A 116 4.52 -5.33 14.18
N TYR A 117 3.62 -4.62 13.52
CA TYR A 117 2.53 -3.86 14.16
C TYR A 117 1.16 -4.31 13.74
N THR A 118 1.05 -4.86 12.54
CA THR A 118 -0.24 -5.24 11.95
C THR A 118 -0.08 -6.43 11.02
N ASP A 119 -1.16 -7.15 10.86
CA ASP A 119 -1.36 -8.21 9.86
C ASP A 119 -2.30 -7.76 8.73
N LYS A 120 -2.74 -6.47 8.71
CA LYS A 120 -3.67 -5.92 7.73
C LYS A 120 -3.06 -4.75 6.98
N PHE A 121 -2.92 -4.90 5.66
CA PHE A 121 -2.27 -3.93 4.80
C PHE A 121 -3.19 -3.46 3.68
N VAL A 122 -3.13 -2.17 3.34
CA VAL A 122 -3.66 -1.64 2.09
C VAL A 122 -2.53 -1.00 1.31
N LEU A 123 -2.24 -1.57 0.14
CA LEU A 123 -1.25 -1.05 -0.80
C LEU A 123 -1.96 -0.24 -1.88
N ALA A 124 -1.65 1.05 -1.97
CA ALA A 124 -2.18 1.94 -3.01
C ALA A 124 -1.05 2.33 -3.97
N ALA A 125 -1.02 1.76 -5.17
CA ALA A 125 0.03 1.98 -6.16
C ALA A 125 -0.54 1.93 -7.58
N VAL A 126 0.14 2.60 -8.52
CA VAL A 126 -0.03 2.27 -9.95
C VAL A 126 0.85 1.07 -10.24
N ILE A 127 0.22 -0.07 -10.56
CA ILE A 127 0.93 -1.31 -10.86
C ILE A 127 0.78 -1.56 -12.36
N HIS A 128 1.89 -1.72 -13.06
CA HIS A 128 1.85 -2.09 -14.47
C HIS A 128 1.52 -3.57 -14.60
N PRO A 129 0.79 -4.00 -15.65
CA PRO A 129 0.48 -5.42 -15.85
C PRO A 129 1.70 -6.34 -15.85
N GLU A 130 2.81 -5.86 -16.41
CA GLU A 130 4.11 -6.56 -16.43
C GLU A 130 4.73 -6.74 -15.04
N ASP A 131 4.41 -5.86 -14.08
CA ASP A 131 4.94 -5.92 -12.72
C ASP A 131 4.04 -6.74 -11.78
N LEU A 132 2.84 -7.12 -12.23
CA LEU A 132 1.84 -7.80 -11.38
C LEU A 132 2.38 -9.07 -10.73
N LEU A 133 3.18 -9.85 -11.47
CA LEU A 133 3.78 -11.08 -10.94
C LEU A 133 4.76 -10.80 -9.80
N GLN A 134 5.50 -9.69 -9.87
CA GLN A 134 6.43 -9.30 -8.81
C GLN A 134 5.65 -8.92 -7.53
N TYR A 135 4.56 -8.18 -7.67
CA TYR A 135 3.69 -7.85 -6.53
C TYR A 135 3.02 -9.10 -5.94
N LYS A 136 2.55 -10.03 -6.78
CA LYS A 136 2.02 -11.31 -6.30
C LYS A 136 3.08 -12.09 -5.52
N ALA A 137 4.27 -12.26 -6.07
CA ALA A 137 5.38 -12.95 -5.41
C ALA A 137 5.76 -12.30 -4.07
N LEU A 138 5.83 -10.96 -4.04
CA LEU A 138 6.11 -10.18 -2.84
C LEU A 138 5.13 -10.48 -1.69
N LEU A 139 3.84 -10.63 -2.00
CA LEU A 139 2.79 -10.91 -1.02
C LEU A 139 2.77 -12.40 -0.65
N GLN A 140 2.98 -13.29 -1.62
CA GLN A 140 3.00 -14.74 -1.42
C GLN A 140 4.12 -15.21 -0.51
N VAL A 141 5.34 -14.70 -0.68
CA VAL A 141 6.48 -15.08 0.18
C VAL A 141 6.31 -14.63 1.63
N ARG A 142 5.32 -13.78 1.91
CA ARG A 142 4.91 -13.33 3.24
C ARG A 142 3.65 -14.03 3.73
N HIS A 143 3.16 -15.02 2.98
CA HIS A 143 1.94 -15.77 3.28
C HIS A 143 0.72 -14.89 3.53
N LEU A 144 0.67 -13.71 2.87
CA LEU A 144 -0.47 -12.81 2.98
C LEU A 144 -1.62 -13.30 2.11
N ARG A 145 -2.83 -13.32 2.65
CA ARG A 145 -4.04 -13.40 1.84
C ARG A 145 -4.21 -12.06 1.14
N TYR A 146 -4.24 -12.03 -0.18
CA TYR A 146 -4.28 -10.77 -0.91
C TYR A 146 -5.31 -10.78 -2.04
N ARG A 147 -5.76 -9.57 -2.41
CA ARG A 147 -6.59 -9.35 -3.59
C ARG A 147 -6.27 -8.02 -4.24
N PHE A 148 -6.22 -8.03 -5.57
CA PHE A 148 -5.96 -6.85 -6.38
C PHE A 148 -7.28 -6.25 -6.87
N TYR A 149 -7.42 -4.94 -6.73
CA TYR A 149 -8.56 -4.16 -7.21
C TYR A 149 -8.07 -3.05 -8.13
N LEU A 150 -8.54 -3.07 -9.38
CA LEU A 150 -8.37 -1.97 -10.32
C LEU A 150 -9.55 -1.00 -10.15
N LEU A 151 -9.31 0.16 -9.55
CA LEU A 151 -10.30 1.25 -9.52
C LEU A 151 -10.33 1.92 -10.89
N ARG A 152 -11.44 1.78 -11.58
CA ARG A 152 -11.58 2.22 -12.97
C ARG A 152 -12.88 3.01 -13.17
N PRO A 153 -12.96 4.26 -12.63
CA PRO A 153 -14.06 5.16 -12.96
C PRO A 153 -14.04 5.46 -14.46
N ASP A 154 -15.08 6.03 -15.02
CA ASP A 154 -15.02 6.54 -16.39
C ASP A 154 -13.96 7.67 -16.52
N TYR A 155 -13.58 7.97 -17.75
CA TYR A 155 -12.56 8.97 -18.05
C TYR A 155 -12.93 10.35 -17.49
N THR A 156 -14.20 10.75 -17.67
CA THR A 156 -14.70 12.07 -17.26
C THR A 156 -14.65 12.22 -15.74
N ALA A 157 -15.09 11.21 -15.00
CA ALA A 157 -15.03 11.21 -13.54
C ALA A 157 -13.58 11.23 -13.02
N ALA A 158 -12.68 10.45 -13.64
CA ALA A 158 -11.25 10.46 -13.29
C ALA A 158 -10.64 11.85 -13.52
N LEU A 159 -10.92 12.49 -14.67
CA LEU A 159 -10.42 13.82 -15.00
C LEU A 159 -10.95 14.88 -14.03
N GLN A 160 -12.24 14.89 -13.77
CA GLN A 160 -12.87 15.82 -12.84
C GLN A 160 -12.27 15.69 -11.43
N ARG A 161 -12.08 14.45 -10.95
CA ARG A 161 -11.44 14.20 -9.66
C ARG A 161 -9.99 14.67 -9.64
N CYS A 162 -9.25 14.59 -10.75
CA CYS A 162 -7.90 15.14 -10.85
C CYS A 162 -7.87 16.66 -10.78
N GLN A 163 -8.80 17.35 -11.43
CA GLN A 163 -8.87 18.82 -11.47
C GLN A 163 -9.17 19.43 -10.09
N THR A 164 -9.91 18.72 -9.25
CA THR A 164 -10.26 19.18 -7.90
C THR A 164 -9.17 18.91 -6.85
N ARG A 165 -8.11 18.17 -7.22
CA ARG A 165 -7.02 17.85 -6.30
C ARG A 165 -6.14 19.03 -5.94
N THR A 166 -5.60 18.99 -4.74
CA THR A 166 -4.54 19.89 -4.27
C THR A 166 -3.13 19.34 -4.51
N CYS A 167 -2.98 18.01 -4.67
CA CYS A 167 -1.71 17.33 -4.93
C CYS A 167 -1.45 17.16 -6.44
N HIS A 168 -0.20 17.08 -6.84
CA HIS A 168 0.26 16.84 -8.23
C HIS A 168 -0.21 17.89 -9.27
N LYS A 169 -0.24 19.15 -8.86
CA LYS A 169 -0.69 20.29 -9.72
C LYS A 169 0.13 20.48 -11.01
N SER A 170 1.35 19.96 -11.06
CA SER A 170 2.28 20.12 -12.21
C SER A 170 2.14 19.03 -13.27
N VAL A 171 1.22 18.08 -13.11
CA VAL A 171 1.07 16.94 -14.02
C VAL A 171 -0.13 17.21 -14.93
N THR A 172 0.01 16.97 -16.24
CA THR A 172 -1.07 16.96 -17.22
C THR A 172 -1.95 15.71 -16.97
N PRO A 173 -3.09 15.84 -16.25
CA PRO A 173 -3.86 14.67 -15.86
C PRO A 173 -4.40 13.89 -17.05
N GLU A 174 -4.78 14.59 -18.13
CA GLU A 174 -5.33 14.01 -19.36
C GLU A 174 -4.36 12.99 -19.96
N TYR A 175 -3.09 13.36 -20.12
CA TYR A 175 -2.07 12.48 -20.66
C TYR A 175 -1.92 11.20 -19.85
N TRP A 176 -1.84 11.32 -18.51
CA TRP A 176 -1.66 10.17 -17.62
C TRP A 176 -2.91 9.30 -17.51
N ILE A 177 -4.09 9.90 -17.55
CA ILE A 177 -5.35 9.15 -17.58
C ILE A 177 -5.39 8.31 -18.86
N ASP A 178 -5.21 8.92 -20.03
CA ASP A 178 -5.18 8.22 -21.31
C ASP A 178 -4.15 7.10 -21.34
N TYR A 179 -2.93 7.40 -20.90
CA TYR A 179 -1.85 6.43 -20.85
C TYR A 179 -2.24 5.22 -20.01
N PHE A 180 -2.72 5.42 -18.78
CA PHE A 180 -3.07 4.33 -17.89
C PHE A 180 -4.36 3.60 -18.27
N TYR A 181 -5.34 4.26 -18.89
CA TYR A 181 -6.51 3.57 -19.41
C TYR A 181 -6.18 2.57 -20.51
N ARG A 182 -5.15 2.84 -21.30
CA ARG A 182 -4.65 1.94 -22.34
C ARG A 182 -3.76 0.84 -21.75
N LEU A 183 -2.94 1.19 -20.76
CA LEU A 183 -1.95 0.30 -20.19
C LEU A 183 -2.55 -0.67 -19.17
N LEU A 184 -3.40 -0.19 -18.26
CA LEU A 184 -3.92 -0.99 -17.15
C LEU A 184 -5.02 -1.94 -17.62
N ASN A 185 -4.59 -3.01 -18.28
CA ASN A 185 -5.44 -4.09 -18.73
C ASN A 185 -4.90 -5.40 -18.15
N TYR A 186 -5.63 -5.98 -17.22
CA TYR A 186 -5.21 -7.14 -16.45
C TYR A 186 -6.06 -8.37 -16.80
N ASP A 187 -5.55 -9.53 -16.41
CA ASP A 187 -6.29 -10.79 -16.42
C ASP A 187 -7.36 -10.84 -15.31
N ALA A 188 -8.12 -11.91 -15.27
CA ALA A 188 -9.21 -12.10 -14.31
C ALA A 188 -8.75 -12.15 -12.83
N THR A 189 -7.45 -12.15 -12.56
CA THR A 189 -6.91 -12.15 -11.19
C THR A 189 -6.93 -10.78 -10.54
N VAL A 190 -7.21 -9.73 -11.30
CA VAL A 190 -7.41 -8.36 -10.81
C VAL A 190 -8.88 -8.00 -10.92
N HIS A 191 -9.51 -7.71 -9.79
CA HIS A 191 -10.92 -7.35 -9.75
C HIS A 191 -11.14 -5.90 -10.19
N VAL A 192 -11.86 -5.70 -11.30
CA VAL A 192 -12.17 -4.36 -11.80
C VAL A 192 -13.35 -3.79 -11.03
N VAL A 193 -13.16 -2.61 -10.45
CA VAL A 193 -14.21 -1.87 -9.73
C VAL A 193 -14.52 -0.59 -10.51
N ASP A 194 -15.65 -0.57 -11.18
CA ASP A 194 -16.19 0.68 -11.70
C ASP A 194 -16.76 1.49 -10.54
N ASN A 195 -16.06 2.54 -10.18
CA ASN A 195 -16.45 3.45 -9.12
C ASN A 195 -16.84 4.84 -9.64
N THR A 196 -17.33 4.89 -10.88
CA THR A 196 -17.75 6.15 -11.53
C THR A 196 -18.79 6.90 -10.69
N SER A 197 -19.84 6.20 -10.31
CA SER A 197 -20.98 6.75 -9.55
C SER A 197 -20.89 6.51 -8.04
N LEU A 198 -19.85 5.78 -7.57
CA LEU A 198 -19.70 5.47 -6.16
C LEU A 198 -18.94 6.59 -5.41
N THR A 199 -19.38 6.86 -4.20
CA THR A 199 -18.57 7.62 -3.24
C THR A 199 -17.33 6.82 -2.85
N ALA A 200 -16.39 7.47 -2.18
CA ALA A 200 -15.21 6.77 -1.67
C ALA A 200 -15.59 5.75 -0.59
N GLU A 201 -16.56 6.09 0.25
CA GLU A 201 -17.10 5.23 1.32
C GLU A 201 -17.78 3.98 0.73
N GLU A 202 -18.64 4.15 -0.29
CA GLU A 202 -19.28 3.03 -0.97
C GLU A 202 -18.26 2.14 -1.66
N THR A 203 -17.24 2.73 -2.29
CA THR A 203 -16.13 2.00 -2.92
C THR A 203 -15.34 1.19 -1.87
N ALA A 204 -15.01 1.79 -0.72
CA ALA A 204 -14.31 1.10 0.35
C ALA A 204 -15.15 -0.04 0.94
N ALA A 205 -16.45 0.19 1.17
CA ALA A 205 -17.37 -0.83 1.66
C ALA A 205 -17.50 -2.01 0.67
N TYR A 206 -17.63 -1.73 -0.61
CA TYR A 206 -17.67 -2.75 -1.66
C TYR A 206 -16.40 -3.62 -1.65
N ILE A 207 -15.22 -2.97 -1.58
CA ILE A 207 -13.93 -3.67 -1.54
C ILE A 207 -13.84 -4.56 -0.30
N LEU A 208 -14.19 -4.07 0.87
CA LEU A 208 -14.17 -4.85 2.10
C LEU A 208 -15.11 -6.05 2.03
N ASN A 209 -16.34 -5.85 1.60
CA ASN A 209 -17.32 -6.92 1.48
C ASN A 209 -16.84 -7.99 0.50
N SER A 210 -16.32 -7.58 -0.67
CA SER A 210 -15.82 -8.53 -1.64
C SER A 210 -14.53 -9.22 -1.16
N PHE A 211 -13.67 -8.54 -0.42
CA PHE A 211 -12.44 -9.12 0.13
C PHE A 211 -12.72 -10.25 1.12
N TYR A 212 -13.76 -10.12 1.93
CA TYR A 212 -14.16 -11.11 2.92
C TYR A 212 -15.21 -12.11 2.40
N ASP A 213 -15.66 -11.97 1.17
CA ASP A 213 -16.63 -12.92 0.57
C ASP A 213 -15.99 -14.32 0.41
N PRO A 214 -16.56 -15.36 1.07
CA PRO A 214 -16.05 -16.72 0.99
C PRO A 214 -16.11 -17.31 -0.43
N ALA A 215 -17.07 -16.89 -1.24
CA ALA A 215 -17.24 -17.39 -2.61
C ALA A 215 -16.01 -17.12 -3.49
N TRP A 216 -15.22 -16.14 -3.17
CA TRP A 216 -14.00 -15.77 -3.91
C TRP A 216 -12.75 -16.56 -3.50
N ASN A 217 -12.78 -17.28 -2.39
CA ASN A 217 -11.64 -18.07 -1.90
C ASN A 217 -11.63 -19.50 -2.48
N ALA A 218 -12.56 -19.83 -3.37
CA ALA A 218 -12.76 -21.18 -3.93
C ALA A 218 -12.16 -21.35 -5.35
N GLY A 219 -11.32 -20.41 -5.84
CA GLY A 219 -10.69 -20.48 -7.15
C GLY A 219 -9.17 -20.53 -7.09
#